data_662eeec7621ed55560cecc57c7b1c8b3
#
_entry.id   662eeec7621ed55560cecc57c7b1c8b3
#
_cell.length_a   1.000
_cell.length_b   1.000
_cell.length_c   1.000
_cell.angle_alpha   90.00
_cell.angle_beta   90.00
_cell.angle_gamma   90.00
#
_symmetry.space_group_name_H-M   'P 1'
#
loop_
_entity.id
_entity.type
_entity.pdbx_description
1 polymer ?
#
loop_
_entity_poly.entity_id
_entity_poly.type
_entity_poly.pdbx_seq_one_letter_code
_entity_poly.pdbx_strand_id
1 'polypeptide(L)'
;HAHKECLQLLICVSGKIMVTCDNGFGVVNHMLEEMGNGLLVPAGIWTKQEYQTDGAVLMVLCDRGYEEEDYIRDYEEFKKFVAL
;
A
#
# COMPACT_ATOMS: atom_id res chain seq x y z
N HIS A 1 -0.57 5.31 4.33
CA HIS A 1 -1.87 5.85 3.88
C HIS A 1 -2.77 4.73 3.37
N ALA A 2 -4.02 5.08 3.12
CA ALA A 2 -4.99 4.20 2.48
C ALA A 2 -5.75 4.97 1.41
N HIS A 3 -6.51 4.26 0.59
CA HIS A 3 -7.37 4.85 -0.43
C HIS A 3 -8.81 4.45 -0.17
N LYS A 4 -9.72 5.36 -0.48
CA LYS A 4 -11.16 5.09 -0.35
C LYS A 4 -11.69 4.26 -1.50
N GLU A 5 -11.17 4.45 -2.70
CA GLU A 5 -11.65 3.81 -3.92
C GLU A 5 -10.55 3.21 -4.79
N CYS A 6 -9.34 3.75 -4.77
CA CYS A 6 -8.27 3.33 -5.67
C CYS A 6 -7.74 1.95 -5.34
N LEU A 7 -7.65 1.12 -6.38
CA LEU A 7 -6.97 -0.19 -6.33
C LEU A 7 -5.56 0.03 -6.84
N GLN A 8 -4.58 -0.52 -6.15
CA GLN A 8 -3.17 -0.37 -6.50
C GLN A 8 -2.49 -1.72 -6.68
N LEU A 9 -1.55 -1.78 -7.64
CA LEU A 9 -0.65 -2.90 -7.79
C LEU A 9 0.76 -2.40 -7.49
N LEU A 10 1.40 -2.98 -6.49
CA LEU A 10 2.75 -2.61 -6.05
C LEU A 10 3.75 -3.62 -6.58
N ILE A 11 4.78 -3.14 -7.26
CA ILE A 11 5.82 -3.99 -7.86
C ILE A 11 7.19 -3.48 -7.43
N CYS A 12 7.99 -4.35 -6.83
CA CYS A 12 9.37 -4.02 -6.51
C CYS A 12 10.21 -4.16 -7.76
N VAL A 13 10.69 -3.05 -8.31
CA VAL A 13 11.49 -3.02 -9.52
C VAL A 13 12.95 -3.34 -9.21
N SER A 14 13.42 -2.92 -8.04
CA SER A 14 14.80 -3.11 -7.62
C SER A 14 14.86 -3.24 -6.10
N GLY A 15 15.69 -4.15 -5.62
CA GLY A 15 15.92 -4.33 -4.19
C GLY A 15 14.83 -5.08 -3.46
N LYS A 16 14.63 -4.73 -2.21
CA LYS A 16 13.64 -5.36 -1.34
C LYS A 16 12.85 -4.29 -0.59
N ILE A 17 11.54 -4.47 -0.52
CA ILE A 17 10.63 -3.52 0.13
C ILE A 17 9.63 -4.32 0.96
N MET A 18 9.57 -4.02 2.26
CA MET A 18 8.55 -4.61 3.13
C MET A 18 7.30 -3.76 3.07
N VAL A 19 6.19 -4.37 2.72
CA VAL A 19 4.89 -3.69 2.69
C VAL A 19 4.03 -4.27 3.81
N THR A 20 3.62 -3.41 4.73
CA THR A 20 2.71 -3.76 5.81
C THR A 20 1.30 -3.36 5.39
N CYS A 21 0.38 -4.31 5.40
CA CYS A 21 -1.02 -4.09 5.04
C CYS A 21 -1.89 -4.26 6.28
N ASP A 22 -2.73 -3.27 6.54
CA ASP A 22 -3.59 -3.21 7.72
C ASP A 22 -5.02 -2.92 7.27
N ASN A 23 -5.94 -3.83 7.58
CA ASN A 23 -7.35 -3.65 7.22
C ASN A 23 -8.18 -3.02 8.35
N GLY A 24 -7.52 -2.57 9.42
CA GLY A 24 -8.19 -2.02 10.60
C GLY A 24 -8.46 -3.06 11.68
N PHE A 25 -8.33 -4.35 11.37
CA PHE A 25 -8.61 -5.46 12.29
C PHE A 25 -7.45 -6.42 12.39
N GLY A 26 -6.54 -6.42 11.45
CA GLY A 26 -5.36 -7.26 11.46
C GLY A 26 -4.31 -6.72 10.50
N VAL A 27 -3.06 -7.15 10.69
CA VAL A 27 -1.90 -6.67 9.96
C VAL A 27 -1.17 -7.85 9.33
N VAL A 28 -0.80 -7.71 8.06
CA VAL A 28 -0.01 -8.71 7.34
C VAL A 28 1.16 -8.01 6.67
N ASN A 29 2.35 -8.59 6.78
CA ASN A 29 3.56 -8.08 6.13
C ASN A 29 3.87 -8.89 4.88
N HIS A 30 4.23 -8.18 3.80
CA HIS A 30 4.63 -8.79 2.54
C HIS A 30 5.99 -8.25 2.14
N MET A 31 6.96 -9.15 1.94
CA MET A 31 8.26 -8.75 1.41
C MET A 31 8.22 -8.79 -0.11
N LEU A 32 8.38 -7.64 -0.75
CA LEU A 32 8.48 -7.54 -2.21
C LEU A 32 9.95 -7.54 -2.60
N GLU A 33 10.29 -8.37 -3.58
CA GLU A 33 11.66 -8.49 -4.08
C GLU A 33 11.69 -8.25 -5.57
N GLU A 34 12.85 -7.82 -6.05
CA GLU A 34 13.08 -7.63 -7.47
C GLU A 34 12.74 -8.91 -8.24
N MET A 35 11.99 -8.77 -9.32
CA MET A 35 11.54 -9.87 -10.17
C MET A 35 10.58 -10.83 -9.49
N GLY A 36 10.11 -10.50 -8.30
CA GLY A 36 9.13 -11.31 -7.57
C GLY A 36 7.70 -10.97 -7.93
N ASN A 37 6.78 -11.47 -7.13
CA ASN A 37 5.35 -11.22 -7.33
C ASN A 37 4.97 -9.79 -6.96
N GLY A 38 4.02 -9.23 -7.70
CA GLY A 38 3.41 -7.96 -7.32
C GLY A 38 2.40 -8.16 -6.19
N LEU A 39 2.06 -7.07 -5.52
CA LEU A 39 1.08 -7.06 -4.43
C LEU A 39 -0.11 -6.20 -4.83
N LEU A 40 -1.28 -6.80 -4.89
CA LEU A 40 -2.51 -6.09 -5.18
C LEU A 40 -3.10 -5.56 -3.88
N VAL A 41 -3.30 -4.25 -3.80
CA VAL A 41 -3.83 -3.58 -2.60
C VAL A 41 -5.16 -2.94 -2.96
N PRO A 42 -6.29 -3.54 -2.54
CA PRO A 42 -7.59 -2.93 -2.79
C PRO A 42 -7.81 -1.70 -1.91
N ALA A 43 -8.85 -0.95 -2.23
CA ALA A 43 -9.26 0.19 -1.40
C ALA A 43 -9.58 -0.28 0.02
N GLY A 44 -9.42 0.62 0.98
CA GLY A 44 -9.72 0.31 2.38
C GLY A 44 -8.61 -0.41 3.14
N ILE A 45 -7.42 -0.48 2.56
CA ILE A 45 -6.25 -1.08 3.21
C ILE A 45 -5.21 0.01 3.47
N TRP A 46 -4.80 0.11 4.71
CA TRP A 46 -3.70 1.01 5.10
C TRP A 46 -2.38 0.32 4.80
N THR A 47 -1.49 0.99 4.07
CA THR A 47 -0.18 0.41 3.75
C THR A 47 0.95 1.30 4.24
N LYS A 48 2.04 0.64 4.62
CA LYS A 48 3.29 1.25 4.98
C LYS A 48 4.39 0.52 4.23
N GLN A 49 5.29 1.25 3.58
CA GLN A 49 6.41 0.68 2.86
C GLN A 49 7.71 0.99 3.57
N GLU A 50 8.54 -0.03 3.76
CA GLU A 50 9.87 0.12 4.32
C GLU A 50 10.89 -0.41 3.31
N TYR A 51 11.74 0.49 2.82
CA TYR A 51 12.75 0.15 1.82
C TYR A 51 13.92 -0.51 2.54
N GLN A 52 14.14 -1.80 2.26
CA GLN A 52 15.09 -2.63 3.00
C GLN A 52 16.52 -2.53 2.46
N THR A 53 16.68 -2.15 1.19
CA THR A 53 17.98 -2.06 0.54
C THR A 53 18.17 -0.66 -0.05
N ASP A 54 19.43 -0.23 -0.14
CA ASP A 54 19.75 1.04 -0.79
C ASP A 54 19.38 0.95 -2.27
N GLY A 55 18.77 2.03 -2.77
CA GLY A 55 18.35 2.07 -4.15
C GLY A 55 17.13 1.23 -4.49
N ALA A 56 16.41 0.74 -3.49
CA ALA A 56 15.16 0.02 -3.75
C ALA A 56 14.15 0.93 -4.45
N VAL A 57 13.44 0.38 -5.44
CA VAL A 57 12.49 1.14 -6.25
C VAL A 57 11.15 0.41 -6.26
N LEU A 58 10.10 1.13 -5.91
CA LEU A 58 8.73 0.65 -5.93
C LEU A 58 7.99 1.29 -7.10
N MET A 59 7.36 0.46 -7.93
CA MET A 59 6.46 0.93 -8.98
C MET A 59 5.04 0.69 -8.50
N VAL A 60 4.19 1.72 -8.59
CA VAL A 60 2.79 1.63 -8.18
C VAL A 60 1.91 1.94 -9.38
N LEU A 61 1.06 0.98 -9.73
CA LEU A 61 0.06 1.14 -10.78
C LEU A 61 -1.29 1.30 -10.11
N CYS A 62 -2.02 2.35 -10.51
CA CYS A 62 -3.32 2.68 -9.93
C CYS A 62 -4.41 2.50 -10.98
N ASP A 63 -5.62 2.13 -10.55
CA ASP A 63 -6.74 1.95 -11.47
C ASP A 63 -7.43 3.26 -11.84
N ARG A 64 -6.93 4.39 -11.32
CA ARG A 64 -7.49 5.73 -11.59
C ARG A 64 -6.41 6.80 -11.43
N GLY A 65 -6.72 8.00 -11.90
CA GLY A 65 -5.82 9.14 -11.75
C GLY A 65 -5.75 9.61 -10.30
N TYR A 66 -4.78 10.49 -10.04
CA TYR A 66 -4.59 11.05 -8.72
C TYR A 66 -5.79 11.90 -8.29
N GLU A 67 -6.30 11.62 -7.09
CA GLU A 67 -7.37 12.38 -6.47
C GLU A 67 -7.05 12.50 -4.99
N GLU A 68 -6.77 13.71 -4.50
CA GLU A 68 -6.39 13.89 -3.09
C GLU A 68 -7.51 13.45 -2.15
N GLU A 69 -8.77 13.63 -2.54
CA GLU A 69 -9.91 13.24 -1.72
C GLU A 69 -9.99 11.73 -1.48
N ASP A 70 -9.34 10.94 -2.33
CA ASP A 70 -9.30 9.49 -2.19
C ASP A 70 -8.32 9.02 -1.11
N TYR A 71 -7.38 9.86 -0.73
CA TYR A 71 -6.36 9.49 0.23
C TYR A 71 -6.84 9.64 1.66
N ILE A 72 -6.49 8.65 2.49
CA ILE A 72 -6.63 8.72 3.94
C ILE A 72 -5.22 8.69 4.49
N ARG A 73 -4.74 9.80 5.03
CA ARG A 73 -3.36 9.95 5.47
C ARG A 73 -3.19 9.90 6.98
N ASP A 74 -4.30 9.93 7.73
CA ASP A 74 -4.32 9.83 9.18
C ASP A 74 -4.85 8.46 9.58
N TYR A 75 -4.09 7.74 10.38
CA TYR A 75 -4.44 6.38 10.78
C TYR A 75 -5.74 6.33 11.58
N GLU A 76 -5.99 7.31 12.43
CA GLU A 76 -7.24 7.36 13.19
C GLU A 76 -8.45 7.56 12.29
N GLU A 77 -8.31 8.36 11.25
CA GLU A 77 -9.37 8.52 10.24
C GLU A 77 -9.56 7.23 9.46
N PHE A 78 -8.48 6.51 9.17
CA PHE A 78 -8.57 5.22 8.51
C PHE A 78 -9.38 4.23 9.35
N LYS A 79 -9.13 4.16 10.65
CA LYS A 79 -9.85 3.25 11.54
C LYS A 79 -11.34 3.58 11.57
N LYS A 80 -11.70 4.85 11.56
CA LYS A 80 -13.10 5.27 11.48
C LYS A 80 -13.73 4.86 10.15
N PHE A 81 -12.97 5.00 9.07
CA PHE A 81 -13.47 4.66 7.73
C PHE A 81 -13.81 3.18 7.61
N VAL A 82 -12.96 2.30 8.12
CA VAL A 82 -13.19 0.85 8.01
C VAL A 82 -14.19 0.32 9.02
N ALA A 83 -14.49 1.09 10.06
CA ALA A 83 -15.44 0.69 11.10
C ALA A 83 -16.90 0.97 10.72
N LEU A 84 -17.14 1.66 9.63
CA LEU A 84 -18.49 2.03 9.20
C LEU A 84 -19.27 0.85 8.61
#